data_76e62b4991f99cc944c31bcc7b6db9d8
#
_entry.id   76e62b4991f99cc944c31bcc7b6db9d8
#
_cell.length_a   1.000
_cell.length_b   1.000
_cell.length_c   1.000
_cell.angle_alpha   90.00
_cell.angle_beta   90.00
_cell.angle_gamma   90.00
#
_symmetry.space_group_name_H-M   'P 1'
#
loop_
_entity.id
_entity.type
_entity.pdbx_description
1 polymer ?
#
loop_
_entity_poly.entity_id
_entity_poly.type
_entity_poly.pdbx_seq_one_letter_code
_entity_poly.pdbx_strand_id
1 'polypeptide(L)'
;GRAIADGVQLLDELGAIEFHEQQIVSNTASNKDSKDQSSQFRLTPIGKQLADLPLDPRIGRMLLAAKEQNALREVTIIASALATQDPRDHPIDQAAAADQAHLQFADERSEFLSFVKLWNWYQDALQHKHSNRQLENLCRSKFLSPRRMREWRDVHGQLHTMLGEKGWKENATPATYEQIHLALLTGLLGFIAKKEEDEKSQDRNSKTGGYVGARGIRPFIWPGSTIGKKAGAWILAGELQETSRMYARTIAKIEPQWVEKVATHRLIKSLSDPFWDNRQGEVLAFERGTLYGLPIYHGRRVRYESHDPQEARELFIRQALVQEEMFGRMDTPALQRETEADAKRKYSNAFGFFWHNHRLVKEIEALEHRSRRPDVLVDDDLLFAFYDSRIPKDVCNRESLRNYLHKHPDLDVQLRLEKADLMRHEAAGITVDRYPKVM
;
A
#
# COMPACT_ATOMS: atom_id res chain seq x y z
N GLY A 1 -3.23 16.63 -28.78
CA GLY A 1 -3.94 17.16 -27.67
C GLY A 1 -4.36 16.12 -26.66
N ARG A 2 -5.61 16.20 -26.22
CA ARG A 2 -6.14 15.44 -25.05
C ARG A 2 -6.01 13.92 -25.19
N ALA A 3 -6.35 13.36 -26.36
CA ALA A 3 -6.26 11.92 -26.61
C ALA A 3 -4.83 11.35 -26.47
N ILE A 4 -3.80 12.13 -26.83
CA ILE A 4 -2.40 11.71 -26.64
C ILE A 4 -2.05 11.72 -25.15
N ALA A 5 -2.47 12.73 -24.40
CA ALA A 5 -2.26 12.80 -22.96
C ALA A 5 -2.92 11.63 -22.22
N ASP A 6 -4.16 11.31 -22.59
CA ASP A 6 -4.90 10.18 -22.03
C ASP A 6 -4.21 8.84 -22.35
N GLY A 7 -3.68 8.68 -23.58
CA GLY A 7 -2.90 7.51 -23.98
C GLY A 7 -1.58 7.37 -23.21
N VAL A 8 -0.84 8.46 -23.04
CA VAL A 8 0.41 8.48 -22.24
C VAL A 8 0.11 8.14 -20.78
N GLN A 9 -0.95 8.71 -20.21
CA GLN A 9 -1.38 8.41 -18.85
C GLN A 9 -1.74 6.93 -18.69
N LEU A 10 -2.45 6.34 -19.65
CA LEU A 10 -2.76 4.91 -19.63
C LEU A 10 -1.50 4.05 -19.65
N LEU A 11 -0.56 4.35 -20.56
CA LEU A 11 0.70 3.60 -20.65
C LEU A 11 1.53 3.69 -19.36
N ASP A 12 1.52 4.84 -18.72
CA ASP A 12 2.15 5.06 -17.43
C ASP A 12 1.46 4.25 -16.31
N GLU A 13 0.13 4.22 -16.27
CA GLU A 13 -0.63 3.37 -15.34
C GLU A 13 -0.30 1.88 -15.47
N LEU A 14 -0.12 1.41 -16.72
CA LEU A 14 0.21 0.03 -17.01
C LEU A 14 1.69 -0.32 -16.74
N GLY A 15 2.51 0.67 -16.36
CA GLY A 15 3.96 0.51 -16.19
C GLY A 15 4.68 0.27 -17.52
N ALA A 16 4.10 0.73 -18.64
CA ALA A 16 4.68 0.57 -19.98
C ALA A 16 5.72 1.63 -20.32
N ILE A 17 5.68 2.75 -19.64
CA ILE A 17 6.62 3.87 -19.85
C ILE A 17 7.20 4.36 -18.53
N GLU A 18 8.38 4.94 -18.58
CA GLU A 18 9.05 5.67 -17.50
C GLU A 18 9.40 7.06 -17.98
N PHE A 19 9.13 8.09 -17.16
CA PHE A 19 9.54 9.45 -17.45
C PHE A 19 11.02 9.65 -17.12
N HIS A 20 11.74 10.38 -17.95
CA HIS A 20 13.09 10.82 -17.62
C HIS A 20 13.03 11.84 -16.49
N GLU A 21 13.71 11.60 -15.38
CA GLU A 21 14.01 12.64 -14.40
C GLU A 21 14.89 13.69 -15.10
N GLN A 22 14.32 14.84 -15.41
CA GLN A 22 15.13 16.00 -15.75
C GLN A 22 15.91 16.36 -14.49
N GLN A 23 17.24 16.15 -14.52
CA GLN A 23 18.13 16.82 -13.60
C GLN A 23 17.84 18.32 -13.74
N ILE A 24 17.21 18.90 -12.71
CA ILE A 24 17.09 20.35 -12.57
C ILE A 24 18.51 20.86 -12.26
N VAL A 25 19.35 20.90 -13.29
CA VAL A 25 20.56 21.71 -13.24
C VAL A 25 20.08 23.12 -13.57
N SER A 26 20.00 23.93 -12.52
CA SER A 26 19.85 25.37 -12.61
C SER A 26 21.00 25.93 -13.49
N ASN A 27 20.71 26.22 -14.74
CA ASN A 27 21.50 27.11 -15.53
C ASN A 27 20.57 28.06 -16.28
N THR A 28 20.53 29.29 -15.76
CA THR A 28 20.12 30.51 -16.45
C THR A 28 20.90 30.65 -17.77
N ALA A 29 20.23 30.64 -18.88
CA ALA A 29 20.34 31.54 -20.04
C ALA A 29 19.84 30.88 -21.33
N SER A 30 18.80 31.51 -21.88
CA SER A 30 18.51 31.69 -23.32
C SER A 30 18.92 30.61 -24.33
N ASN A 31 17.90 29.84 -24.81
CA ASN A 31 17.66 29.80 -26.26
C ASN A 31 16.24 29.27 -26.55
N LYS A 32 15.40 30.16 -27.06
CA LYS A 32 14.19 29.80 -27.80
C LYS A 32 14.71 29.32 -29.16
N ASP A 33 14.45 28.08 -29.47
CA ASP A 33 14.26 27.46 -30.78
C ASP A 33 14.85 26.04 -30.78
N SER A 34 14.04 25.06 -30.40
CA SER A 34 14.13 23.74 -31.00
C SER A 34 12.80 23.00 -30.77
N LYS A 35 12.04 22.87 -31.85
CA LYS A 35 10.99 21.89 -32.06
C LYS A 35 11.60 20.49 -32.08
N ASP A 36 11.95 19.95 -30.93
CA ASP A 36 12.16 18.53 -30.75
C ASP A 36 11.70 18.16 -29.31
N GLN A 37 10.40 18.01 -29.15
CA GLN A 37 9.81 17.29 -28.02
C GLN A 37 10.06 15.79 -28.22
N SER A 38 11.33 15.40 -28.42
CA SER A 38 11.70 14.00 -28.48
C SER A 38 11.59 13.42 -27.07
N SER A 39 10.53 12.66 -26.90
CA SER A 39 10.25 11.65 -25.89
C SER A 39 10.69 12.00 -24.45
N GLN A 40 9.77 12.64 -23.70
CA GLN A 40 9.89 12.81 -22.24
C GLN A 40 9.84 11.45 -21.49
N PHE A 41 9.66 10.33 -22.18
CA PHE A 41 9.55 9.00 -21.59
C PHE A 41 10.22 7.93 -22.46
N ARG A 42 10.57 6.82 -21.84
CA ARG A 42 11.08 5.60 -22.52
C ARG A 42 10.16 4.41 -22.24
N LEU A 43 10.16 3.42 -23.16
CA LEU A 43 9.45 2.16 -22.95
C LEU A 43 10.19 1.30 -21.93
N THR A 44 9.44 0.81 -20.95
CA THR A 44 9.90 -0.24 -20.03
C THR A 44 9.95 -1.60 -20.75
N PRO A 45 10.52 -2.65 -20.13
CA PRO A 45 10.39 -4.03 -20.66
C PRO A 45 8.94 -4.44 -20.89
N ILE A 46 8.01 -4.03 -20.02
CA ILE A 46 6.57 -4.24 -20.20
C ILE A 46 6.05 -3.50 -21.40
N GLY A 47 6.42 -2.22 -21.58
CA GLY A 47 6.02 -1.41 -22.72
C GLY A 47 6.45 -2.00 -24.06
N LYS A 48 7.69 -2.53 -24.13
CA LYS A 48 8.17 -3.24 -25.34
C LYS A 48 7.32 -4.47 -25.65
N GLN A 49 7.01 -5.29 -24.65
CA GLN A 49 6.17 -6.48 -24.85
C GLN A 49 4.72 -6.11 -25.24
N LEU A 50 4.18 -5.00 -24.69
CA LEU A 50 2.85 -4.51 -25.09
C LEU A 50 2.85 -3.97 -26.53
N ALA A 51 3.91 -3.30 -26.95
CA ALA A 51 4.04 -2.81 -28.35
C ALA A 51 4.02 -3.95 -29.38
N ASP A 52 4.48 -5.14 -29.00
CA ASP A 52 4.45 -6.34 -29.85
C ASP A 52 3.07 -7.03 -29.89
N LEU A 53 2.10 -6.57 -29.12
CA LEU A 53 0.75 -7.12 -29.08
C LEU A 53 -0.23 -6.18 -29.78
N PRO A 54 -0.86 -6.58 -30.90
CA PRO A 54 -1.86 -5.76 -31.59
C PRO A 54 -3.22 -5.80 -30.84
N LEU A 55 -3.22 -5.41 -29.56
CA LEU A 55 -4.35 -5.45 -28.66
C LEU A 55 -4.53 -4.11 -27.93
N ASP A 56 -5.71 -3.93 -27.33
CA ASP A 56 -5.88 -2.91 -26.32
C ASP A 56 -4.79 -3.06 -25.24
N PRO A 57 -4.09 -1.99 -24.86
CA PRO A 57 -2.98 -2.06 -23.89
C PRO A 57 -3.37 -2.66 -22.54
N ARG A 58 -4.59 -2.44 -22.06
CA ARG A 58 -5.09 -3.04 -20.80
C ARG A 58 -5.20 -4.54 -20.92
N ILE A 59 -5.78 -5.02 -22.02
CA ILE A 59 -5.91 -6.45 -22.30
C ILE A 59 -4.53 -7.09 -22.47
N GLY A 60 -3.64 -6.46 -23.23
CA GLY A 60 -2.26 -6.91 -23.36
C GLY A 60 -1.56 -7.02 -22.00
N ARG A 61 -1.75 -6.05 -21.12
CA ARG A 61 -1.15 -6.04 -19.78
C ARG A 61 -1.68 -7.17 -18.89
N MET A 62 -3.00 -7.43 -18.94
CA MET A 62 -3.62 -8.57 -18.23
C MET A 62 -3.04 -9.90 -18.70
N LEU A 63 -2.91 -10.09 -20.01
CA LEU A 63 -2.39 -11.34 -20.59
C LEU A 63 -0.91 -11.56 -20.27
N LEU A 64 -0.09 -10.50 -20.30
CA LEU A 64 1.32 -10.56 -19.86
C LEU A 64 1.41 -11.04 -18.39
N ALA A 65 0.64 -10.43 -17.50
CA ALA A 65 0.61 -10.81 -16.11
C ALA A 65 0.01 -12.22 -15.90
N ALA A 66 -0.99 -12.61 -16.70
CA ALA A 66 -1.58 -13.93 -16.63
C ALA A 66 -0.60 -15.05 -16.97
N LYS A 67 0.31 -14.80 -17.91
CA LYS A 67 1.42 -15.71 -18.21
C LYS A 67 2.33 -15.91 -16.99
N GLU A 68 2.68 -14.82 -16.31
CA GLU A 68 3.53 -14.83 -15.11
C GLU A 68 2.83 -15.50 -13.91
N GLN A 69 1.51 -15.28 -13.79
CA GLN A 69 0.67 -15.83 -12.72
C GLN A 69 0.19 -17.27 -12.98
N ASN A 70 0.54 -17.87 -14.11
CA ASN A 70 0.05 -19.21 -14.52
C ASN A 70 -1.49 -19.26 -14.58
N ALA A 71 -2.12 -18.24 -15.17
CA ALA A 71 -3.57 -18.03 -15.28
C ALA A 71 -4.00 -17.68 -16.72
N LEU A 72 -3.18 -17.99 -17.72
CA LEU A 72 -3.37 -17.53 -19.09
C LEU A 72 -4.69 -18.00 -19.70
N ARG A 73 -5.09 -19.24 -19.41
CA ARG A 73 -6.35 -19.83 -19.92
C ARG A 73 -7.56 -19.03 -19.43
N GLU A 74 -7.69 -18.85 -18.13
CA GLU A 74 -8.85 -18.16 -17.54
C GLU A 74 -8.87 -16.67 -17.91
N VAL A 75 -7.71 -16.01 -17.90
CA VAL A 75 -7.61 -14.60 -18.23
C VAL A 75 -7.86 -14.35 -19.73
N THR A 76 -7.48 -15.26 -20.63
CA THR A 76 -7.81 -15.14 -22.06
C THR A 76 -9.34 -15.21 -22.30
N ILE A 77 -10.04 -16.09 -21.58
CA ILE A 77 -11.50 -16.17 -21.59
C ILE A 77 -12.11 -14.84 -21.13
N ILE A 78 -11.63 -14.31 -19.99
CA ILE A 78 -12.15 -13.06 -19.40
C ILE A 78 -11.82 -11.87 -20.32
N ALA A 79 -10.60 -11.76 -20.82
CA ALA A 79 -10.15 -10.68 -21.70
C ALA A 79 -10.98 -10.63 -23.00
N SER A 80 -11.24 -11.79 -23.59
CA SER A 80 -12.10 -11.87 -24.78
C SER A 80 -13.57 -11.51 -24.48
N ALA A 81 -14.08 -11.85 -23.29
CA ALA A 81 -15.41 -11.43 -22.85
C ALA A 81 -15.50 -9.91 -22.65
N LEU A 82 -14.49 -9.29 -22.05
CA LEU A 82 -14.43 -7.84 -21.85
C LEU A 82 -14.26 -7.06 -23.17
N ALA A 83 -13.71 -7.69 -24.20
CA ALA A 83 -13.54 -7.10 -25.52
C ALA A 83 -14.81 -7.21 -26.41
N THR A 84 -15.84 -7.92 -25.96
CA THR A 84 -17.08 -8.16 -26.69
C THR A 84 -18.29 -7.72 -25.89
N GLN A 85 -19.46 -7.62 -26.57
CA GLN A 85 -20.69 -7.34 -25.86
C GLN A 85 -21.10 -8.55 -25.02
N ASP A 86 -21.53 -8.32 -23.76
CA ASP A 86 -22.03 -9.38 -22.88
C ASP A 86 -23.10 -10.24 -23.59
N PRO A 87 -22.92 -11.56 -23.65
CA PRO A 87 -23.86 -12.44 -24.33
C PRO A 87 -25.17 -12.67 -23.57
N ARG A 88 -25.26 -12.26 -22.31
CA ARG A 88 -26.45 -12.41 -21.47
C ARG A 88 -27.51 -11.38 -21.85
N ASP A 89 -28.68 -11.86 -22.23
CA ASP A 89 -29.85 -11.01 -22.55
C ASP A 89 -30.75 -10.89 -21.32
N HIS A 90 -31.27 -9.68 -21.10
CA HIS A 90 -32.23 -9.38 -20.03
C HIS A 90 -33.48 -8.70 -20.62
N PRO A 91 -34.39 -9.46 -21.28
CA PRO A 91 -35.64 -8.91 -21.80
C PRO A 91 -36.47 -8.34 -20.64
N ILE A 92 -37.04 -7.16 -20.83
CA ILE A 92 -37.76 -6.41 -19.78
C ILE A 92 -38.95 -7.24 -19.26
N ASP A 93 -39.66 -7.93 -20.13
CA ASP A 93 -40.80 -8.76 -19.81
C ASP A 93 -40.45 -10.10 -19.15
N GLN A 94 -39.20 -10.54 -19.24
CA GLN A 94 -38.72 -11.83 -18.72
C GLN A 94 -37.46 -11.68 -17.84
N ALA A 95 -37.19 -10.51 -17.26
CA ALA A 95 -35.98 -10.21 -16.52
C ALA A 95 -35.74 -11.21 -15.38
N ALA A 96 -36.78 -11.54 -14.61
CA ALA A 96 -36.66 -12.50 -13.50
C ALA A 96 -36.30 -13.92 -13.96
N ALA A 97 -36.81 -14.36 -15.08
CA ALA A 97 -36.50 -15.67 -15.66
C ALA A 97 -35.08 -15.70 -16.22
N ALA A 98 -34.62 -14.60 -16.82
CA ALA A 98 -33.27 -14.44 -17.31
C ALA A 98 -32.27 -14.45 -16.13
N ASP A 99 -32.53 -13.69 -15.06
CA ASP A 99 -31.71 -13.68 -13.87
C ASP A 99 -31.60 -15.09 -13.26
N GLN A 100 -32.71 -15.81 -13.13
CA GLN A 100 -32.71 -17.17 -12.62
C GLN A 100 -31.90 -18.13 -13.55
N ALA A 101 -32.01 -17.98 -14.85
CA ALA A 101 -31.24 -18.79 -15.80
C ALA A 101 -29.72 -18.49 -15.72
N HIS A 102 -29.34 -17.24 -15.46
CA HIS A 102 -27.94 -16.82 -15.36
C HIS A 102 -27.29 -17.18 -14.03
N LEU A 103 -28.06 -17.45 -12.95
CA LEU A 103 -27.53 -17.85 -11.64
C LEU A 103 -26.62 -19.08 -11.70
N GLN A 104 -26.86 -20.01 -12.62
CA GLN A 104 -26.02 -21.20 -12.79
C GLN A 104 -24.56 -20.86 -13.19
N PHE A 105 -24.35 -19.70 -13.80
CA PHE A 105 -23.04 -19.20 -14.21
C PHE A 105 -22.43 -18.26 -13.17
N ALA A 106 -23.21 -17.84 -12.16
CA ALA A 106 -22.74 -16.88 -11.17
C ALA A 106 -21.60 -17.45 -10.32
N ASP A 107 -20.66 -16.59 -9.98
CA ASP A 107 -19.68 -16.83 -8.93
C ASP A 107 -19.97 -15.91 -7.75
N GLU A 108 -19.74 -16.39 -6.54
CA GLU A 108 -20.11 -15.66 -5.32
C GLU A 108 -19.22 -14.45 -5.02
N ARG A 109 -18.02 -14.40 -5.61
CA ARG A 109 -17.00 -13.40 -5.32
C ARG A 109 -16.55 -12.60 -6.52
N SER A 110 -16.82 -13.09 -7.76
CA SER A 110 -16.29 -12.48 -8.98
C SER A 110 -17.19 -12.69 -10.18
N GLU A 111 -17.67 -11.61 -10.75
CA GLU A 111 -18.40 -11.65 -12.04
C GLU A 111 -17.47 -11.97 -13.22
N PHE A 112 -16.17 -11.76 -13.09
CA PHE A 112 -15.18 -12.21 -14.08
C PHE A 112 -15.15 -13.75 -14.15
N LEU A 113 -15.24 -14.44 -13.02
CA LEU A 113 -15.31 -15.90 -12.98
C LEU A 113 -16.64 -16.43 -13.52
N SER A 114 -17.69 -15.62 -13.49
CA SER A 114 -18.95 -15.97 -14.14
C SER A 114 -18.79 -16.13 -15.67
N PHE A 115 -17.92 -15.34 -16.30
CA PHE A 115 -17.54 -15.56 -17.70
C PHE A 115 -16.81 -16.89 -17.92
N VAL A 116 -15.92 -17.28 -17.02
CA VAL A 116 -15.21 -18.57 -17.11
C VAL A 116 -16.20 -19.74 -17.00
N LYS A 117 -17.15 -19.66 -16.07
CA LYS A 117 -18.21 -20.69 -15.92
C LYS A 117 -19.10 -20.77 -17.15
N LEU A 118 -19.54 -19.61 -17.68
CA LEU A 118 -20.33 -19.53 -18.88
C LEU A 118 -19.59 -20.09 -20.09
N TRP A 119 -18.31 -19.75 -20.24
CA TRP A 119 -17.46 -20.27 -21.30
C TRP A 119 -17.32 -21.79 -21.25
N ASN A 120 -17.04 -22.35 -20.09
CA ASN A 120 -16.90 -23.80 -19.93
C ASN A 120 -18.20 -24.53 -20.29
N TRP A 121 -19.35 -24.00 -19.85
CA TRP A 121 -20.66 -24.52 -20.25
C TRP A 121 -20.85 -24.44 -21.75
N TYR A 122 -20.48 -23.35 -22.39
CA TYR A 122 -20.64 -23.17 -23.85
C TYR A 122 -19.73 -24.13 -24.63
N GLN A 123 -18.49 -24.34 -24.19
CA GLN A 123 -17.57 -25.29 -24.78
C GLN A 123 -18.10 -26.74 -24.68
N ASP A 124 -18.64 -27.10 -23.53
CA ASP A 124 -19.29 -28.41 -23.34
C ASP A 124 -20.51 -28.55 -24.31
N ALA A 125 -21.35 -27.54 -24.38
CA ALA A 125 -22.48 -27.52 -25.31
C ALA A 125 -22.05 -27.63 -26.81
N LEU A 126 -20.89 -27.01 -27.15
CA LEU A 126 -20.31 -27.12 -28.50
C LEU A 126 -19.84 -28.54 -28.84
N GLN A 127 -19.23 -29.22 -27.87
CA GLN A 127 -18.74 -30.61 -28.05
C GLN A 127 -19.88 -31.61 -28.22
N HIS A 128 -21.02 -31.40 -27.54
CA HIS A 128 -22.15 -32.32 -27.50
C HIS A 128 -23.30 -31.93 -28.45
N LYS A 129 -23.16 -30.89 -29.26
CA LYS A 129 -24.20 -30.50 -30.21
C LYS A 129 -24.33 -31.47 -31.35
N HIS A 130 -25.60 -31.78 -31.74
CA HIS A 130 -25.91 -32.51 -32.97
C HIS A 130 -26.10 -31.55 -34.15
N SER A 131 -26.46 -30.28 -33.91
CA SER A 131 -26.64 -29.26 -34.95
C SER A 131 -26.42 -27.86 -34.40
N ASN A 132 -26.12 -26.90 -35.29
CA ASN A 132 -26.02 -25.50 -34.92
C ASN A 132 -27.34 -24.93 -34.39
N ARG A 133 -28.46 -25.37 -34.96
CA ARG A 133 -29.82 -24.97 -34.53
C ARG A 133 -30.09 -25.41 -33.09
N GLN A 134 -29.65 -26.61 -32.73
CA GLN A 134 -29.78 -27.10 -31.36
C GLN A 134 -28.99 -26.22 -30.35
N LEU A 135 -27.75 -25.87 -30.70
CA LEU A 135 -26.91 -24.98 -29.87
C LEU A 135 -27.55 -23.60 -29.72
N GLU A 136 -28.07 -23.03 -30.82
CA GLU A 136 -28.77 -21.74 -30.75
C GLU A 136 -30.01 -21.79 -29.85
N ASN A 137 -30.83 -22.86 -29.98
CA ASN A 137 -32.00 -23.04 -29.10
C ASN A 137 -31.58 -23.22 -27.63
N LEU A 138 -30.49 -23.94 -27.38
CA LEU A 138 -29.94 -24.09 -26.03
C LEU A 138 -29.45 -22.75 -25.47
N CYS A 139 -28.77 -21.91 -26.24
CA CYS A 139 -28.40 -20.57 -25.82
C CYS A 139 -29.65 -19.72 -25.50
N ARG A 140 -30.64 -19.70 -26.38
CA ARG A 140 -31.89 -18.93 -26.17
C ARG A 140 -32.64 -19.40 -24.92
N SER A 141 -32.70 -20.71 -24.65
CA SER A 141 -33.33 -21.24 -23.44
C SER A 141 -32.64 -20.78 -22.12
N LYS A 142 -31.40 -20.28 -22.21
CA LYS A 142 -30.65 -19.71 -21.12
C LYS A 142 -30.55 -18.19 -21.17
N PHE A 143 -31.38 -17.54 -22.01
CA PHE A 143 -31.32 -16.10 -22.25
C PHE A 143 -29.91 -15.62 -22.67
N LEU A 144 -29.26 -16.41 -23.53
CA LEU A 144 -27.98 -16.05 -24.13
C LEU A 144 -28.16 -15.75 -25.60
N SER A 145 -27.57 -14.67 -26.10
CA SER A 145 -27.54 -14.31 -27.49
C SER A 145 -26.61 -15.25 -28.29
N PRO A 146 -27.12 -16.09 -29.21
CA PRO A 146 -26.26 -16.99 -29.99
C PRO A 146 -25.25 -16.25 -30.86
N ARG A 147 -25.58 -15.03 -31.28
CA ARG A 147 -24.70 -14.17 -32.06
C ARG A 147 -23.51 -13.70 -31.22
N ARG A 148 -23.77 -13.11 -30.03
CA ARG A 148 -22.72 -12.62 -29.14
C ARG A 148 -21.84 -13.77 -28.62
N MET A 149 -22.41 -14.95 -28.38
CA MET A 149 -21.62 -16.15 -28.00
C MET A 149 -20.65 -16.56 -29.12
N ARG A 150 -21.04 -16.44 -30.40
CA ARG A 150 -20.12 -16.66 -31.53
C ARG A 150 -19.06 -15.59 -31.64
N GLU A 151 -19.45 -14.32 -31.55
CA GLU A 151 -18.51 -13.19 -31.55
C GLU A 151 -17.44 -13.35 -30.43
N TRP A 152 -17.87 -13.68 -29.23
CA TRP A 152 -16.95 -13.94 -28.12
C TRP A 152 -16.00 -15.11 -28.41
N ARG A 153 -16.50 -16.22 -28.91
CA ARG A 153 -15.69 -17.36 -29.30
C ARG A 153 -14.67 -17.02 -30.39
N ASP A 154 -15.07 -16.23 -31.37
CA ASP A 154 -14.18 -15.84 -32.46
C ASP A 154 -13.04 -14.91 -31.95
N VAL A 155 -13.34 -13.95 -31.07
CA VAL A 155 -12.34 -13.11 -30.42
C VAL A 155 -11.41 -13.95 -29.53
N HIS A 156 -11.95 -14.88 -28.74
CA HIS A 156 -11.13 -15.80 -27.96
C HIS A 156 -10.18 -16.63 -28.84
N GLY A 157 -10.69 -17.15 -29.97
CA GLY A 157 -9.88 -17.91 -30.93
C GLY A 157 -8.75 -17.09 -31.51
N GLN A 158 -9.00 -15.82 -31.86
CA GLN A 158 -7.96 -14.91 -32.34
C GLN A 158 -6.88 -14.66 -31.28
N LEU A 159 -7.28 -14.38 -30.04
CA LEU A 159 -6.34 -14.21 -28.93
C LEU A 159 -5.51 -15.48 -28.70
N HIS A 160 -6.17 -16.64 -28.63
CA HIS A 160 -5.49 -17.92 -28.40
C HIS A 160 -4.47 -18.23 -29.51
N THR A 161 -4.81 -18.01 -30.78
CA THR A 161 -3.88 -18.19 -31.91
C THR A 161 -2.69 -17.27 -31.82
N MET A 162 -2.92 -15.98 -31.59
CA MET A 162 -1.87 -14.98 -31.47
C MET A 162 -0.91 -15.29 -30.29
N LEU A 163 -1.44 -15.70 -29.15
CA LEU A 163 -0.62 -16.09 -27.99
C LEU A 163 0.19 -17.34 -28.28
N GLY A 164 -0.40 -18.32 -29.00
CA GLY A 164 0.27 -19.53 -29.46
C GLY A 164 1.45 -19.25 -30.41
N GLU A 165 1.26 -18.33 -31.37
CA GLU A 165 2.32 -17.87 -32.30
C GLU A 165 3.51 -17.23 -31.54
N LYS A 166 3.26 -16.59 -30.40
CA LYS A 166 4.30 -16.07 -29.49
C LYS A 166 4.90 -17.13 -28.58
N GLY A 167 4.51 -18.39 -28.71
CA GLY A 167 4.99 -19.50 -27.89
C GLY A 167 4.46 -19.49 -26.47
N TRP A 168 3.38 -18.76 -26.17
CA TRP A 168 2.79 -18.76 -24.84
C TRP A 168 1.90 -19.99 -24.67
N LYS A 169 2.05 -20.66 -23.53
CA LYS A 169 1.31 -21.87 -23.21
C LYS A 169 0.30 -21.60 -22.11
N GLU A 170 -0.90 -22.10 -22.31
CA GLU A 170 -1.92 -22.11 -21.25
C GLU A 170 -1.48 -22.94 -20.04
N ASN A 171 -1.99 -22.57 -18.87
CA ASN A 171 -1.78 -23.33 -17.65
C ASN A 171 -2.45 -24.70 -17.72
N ALA A 172 -1.75 -25.74 -17.27
CA ALA A 172 -2.25 -27.11 -17.25
C ALA A 172 -3.28 -27.34 -16.12
N THR A 173 -3.12 -26.64 -15.00
CA THR A 173 -4.05 -26.70 -13.86
C THR A 173 -4.87 -25.42 -13.77
N PRO A 174 -6.13 -25.46 -13.30
CA PRO A 174 -6.94 -24.27 -13.10
C PRO A 174 -6.25 -23.26 -12.20
N ALA A 175 -6.24 -22.00 -12.60
CA ALA A 175 -5.66 -20.93 -11.82
C ALA A 175 -6.51 -20.62 -10.58
N THR A 176 -5.86 -20.20 -9.50
CA THR A 176 -6.54 -19.79 -8.27
C THR A 176 -7.22 -18.43 -8.44
N TYR A 177 -8.14 -18.13 -7.53
CA TYR A 177 -8.82 -16.83 -7.48
C TYR A 177 -7.82 -15.67 -7.46
N GLU A 178 -6.79 -15.77 -6.60
CA GLU A 178 -5.75 -14.74 -6.47
C GLU A 178 -4.95 -14.57 -7.76
N GLN A 179 -4.49 -15.64 -8.40
CA GLN A 179 -3.70 -15.58 -9.64
C GLN A 179 -4.46 -14.86 -10.76
N ILE A 180 -5.75 -15.19 -10.93
CA ILE A 180 -6.60 -14.55 -11.94
C ILE A 180 -6.75 -13.06 -11.65
N HIS A 181 -7.11 -12.70 -10.41
CA HIS A 181 -7.40 -11.30 -10.08
C HIS A 181 -6.14 -10.43 -9.97
N LEU A 182 -4.98 -10.99 -9.61
CA LEU A 182 -3.70 -10.30 -9.73
C LEU A 182 -3.38 -9.94 -11.18
N ALA A 183 -3.64 -10.84 -12.12
CA ALA A 183 -3.45 -10.56 -13.53
C ALA A 183 -4.42 -9.48 -14.05
N LEU A 184 -5.71 -9.58 -13.72
CA LEU A 184 -6.71 -8.58 -14.10
C LEU A 184 -6.41 -7.19 -13.53
N LEU A 185 -5.96 -7.12 -12.28
CA LEU A 185 -5.59 -5.86 -11.62
C LEU A 185 -4.54 -5.08 -12.41
N THR A 186 -3.58 -5.76 -13.06
CA THR A 186 -2.52 -5.07 -13.82
C THR A 186 -3.05 -4.20 -14.96
N GLY A 187 -4.19 -4.55 -15.55
CA GLY A 187 -4.84 -3.78 -16.59
C GLY A 187 -5.96 -2.86 -16.10
N LEU A 188 -6.40 -3.01 -14.85
CA LEU A 188 -7.59 -2.36 -14.31
C LEU A 188 -7.32 -1.54 -13.03
N LEU A 189 -6.09 -1.10 -12.78
CA LEU A 189 -5.72 -0.35 -11.58
C LEU A 189 -6.57 0.91 -11.35
N GLY A 190 -7.01 1.56 -12.44
CA GLY A 190 -7.89 2.72 -12.35
C GLY A 190 -9.35 2.40 -11.97
N PHE A 191 -9.73 1.14 -11.91
CA PHE A 191 -11.11 0.69 -11.68
C PHE A 191 -11.30 -0.01 -10.33
N ILE A 192 -10.36 0.17 -9.41
CA ILE A 192 -10.52 -0.28 -8.02
C ILE A 192 -11.34 0.71 -7.22
N ALA A 193 -12.09 0.20 -6.25
CA ALA A 193 -12.80 1.06 -5.31
C ALA A 193 -12.89 0.42 -3.91
N LYS A 194 -12.86 1.26 -2.88
CA LYS A 194 -13.05 0.89 -1.47
C LYS A 194 -14.42 1.33 -1.02
N LYS A 195 -15.11 0.50 -0.26
CA LYS A 195 -16.38 0.85 0.37
C LYS A 195 -16.20 2.01 1.34
N GLU A 196 -17.05 3.03 1.24
CA GLU A 196 -17.06 4.14 2.15
C GLU A 196 -17.53 3.67 3.54
N GLU A 197 -16.74 3.95 4.57
CA GLU A 197 -17.15 3.69 5.96
C GLU A 197 -18.09 4.83 6.36
N ASP A 198 -19.37 4.50 6.52
CA ASP A 198 -20.43 5.45 6.84
C ASP A 198 -20.30 6.02 8.25
N GLU A 199 -19.44 6.99 8.48
CA GLU A 199 -19.59 7.86 9.66
C GLU A 199 -20.50 9.10 9.41
N LYS A 200 -20.82 9.44 8.16
CA LYS A 200 -21.55 10.68 7.83
C LYS A 200 -22.61 10.61 6.72
N SER A 201 -22.90 9.48 6.11
CA SER A 201 -23.93 9.46 5.08
C SER A 201 -25.33 9.37 5.70
N GLN A 202 -25.99 10.52 5.86
CA GLN A 202 -27.40 10.62 6.27
C GLN A 202 -28.39 10.18 5.19
N ASP A 203 -27.92 9.64 4.08
CA ASP A 203 -28.78 9.18 3.00
C ASP A 203 -29.24 7.74 3.25
N ARG A 204 -30.22 7.60 4.17
CA ARG A 204 -30.86 6.34 4.56
C ARG A 204 -31.56 5.59 3.41
N ASN A 205 -31.62 6.18 2.21
CA ASN A 205 -32.28 5.60 1.04
C ASN A 205 -31.32 4.89 0.07
N SER A 206 -30.00 4.97 0.27
CA SER A 206 -29.02 4.21 -0.52
C SER A 206 -28.83 2.83 0.12
N LYS A 207 -29.61 1.83 -0.31
CA LYS A 207 -29.50 0.43 0.12
C LYS A 207 -28.19 -0.27 -0.30
N THR A 208 -27.30 0.43 -1.02
CA THR A 208 -25.98 -0.03 -1.42
C THR A 208 -25.00 1.08 -1.07
N GLY A 209 -24.21 0.88 0.00
CA GLY A 209 -23.17 1.83 0.43
C GLY A 209 -22.29 2.24 -0.75
N GLY A 210 -21.99 3.53 -0.87
CA GLY A 210 -21.14 4.09 -1.91
C GLY A 210 -19.71 3.53 -1.79
N TYR A 211 -19.05 3.50 -2.92
CA TYR A 211 -17.61 3.19 -2.98
C TYR A 211 -16.85 4.44 -3.38
N VAL A 212 -15.63 4.57 -2.87
CA VAL A 212 -14.66 5.58 -3.30
C VAL A 212 -13.62 4.87 -4.15
N GLY A 213 -13.52 5.27 -5.39
CA GLY A 213 -12.58 4.74 -6.35
C GLY A 213 -11.37 5.63 -6.58
N ALA A 214 -10.49 5.18 -7.46
CA ALA A 214 -9.34 5.93 -7.94
C ALA A 214 -9.76 7.32 -8.45
N ARG A 215 -8.92 8.34 -8.22
CA ARG A 215 -9.15 9.74 -8.66
C ARG A 215 -10.43 10.38 -8.10
N GLY A 216 -10.92 9.90 -6.95
CA GLY A 216 -12.13 10.45 -6.31
C GLY A 216 -13.44 10.10 -6.99
N ILE A 217 -13.45 9.19 -7.97
CA ILE A 217 -14.68 8.68 -8.59
C ILE A 217 -15.46 7.93 -7.52
N ARG A 218 -16.80 8.13 -7.49
CA ARG A 218 -17.68 7.45 -6.53
C ARG A 218 -18.65 6.51 -7.28
N PRO A 219 -18.23 5.28 -7.58
CA PRO A 219 -19.08 4.34 -8.26
C PRO A 219 -20.08 3.68 -7.31
N PHE A 220 -21.27 3.44 -7.82
CA PHE A 220 -22.24 2.52 -7.25
C PHE A 220 -22.11 1.16 -7.93
N ILE A 221 -22.40 0.10 -7.22
CA ILE A 221 -22.48 -1.21 -7.83
C ILE A 221 -23.71 -1.24 -8.74
N TRP A 222 -23.56 -1.81 -9.94
CA TRP A 222 -24.68 -1.98 -10.87
C TRP A 222 -25.80 -2.77 -10.21
N PRO A 223 -27.10 -2.34 -10.31
CA PRO A 223 -28.22 -3.00 -9.63
C PRO A 223 -28.41 -4.47 -10.01
N GLY A 224 -28.04 -4.85 -11.24
CA GLY A 224 -28.09 -6.23 -11.74
C GLY A 224 -26.87 -7.08 -11.39
N SER A 225 -25.95 -6.60 -10.55
CA SER A 225 -24.78 -7.38 -10.12
C SER A 225 -25.20 -8.55 -9.23
N THR A 226 -24.68 -9.74 -9.55
CA THR A 226 -24.95 -10.98 -8.81
C THR A 226 -24.27 -10.99 -7.43
N ILE A 227 -23.22 -10.21 -7.24
CA ILE A 227 -22.45 -10.15 -5.98
C ILE A 227 -22.65 -8.86 -5.20
N GLY A 228 -23.49 -7.93 -5.70
CA GLY A 228 -23.60 -6.56 -5.20
C GLY A 228 -23.69 -6.41 -3.67
N LYS A 229 -24.51 -7.23 -3.00
CA LYS A 229 -24.64 -7.21 -1.54
C LYS A 229 -23.45 -7.83 -0.79
N LYS A 230 -22.65 -8.66 -1.47
CA LYS A 230 -21.53 -9.43 -0.92
C LYS A 230 -20.17 -8.95 -1.45
N ALA A 231 -20.14 -7.84 -2.17
CA ALA A 231 -18.95 -7.35 -2.87
C ALA A 231 -17.73 -7.06 -1.97
N GLY A 232 -17.96 -6.88 -0.67
CA GLY A 232 -16.88 -6.68 0.30
C GLY A 232 -16.40 -5.23 0.40
N ALA A 233 -15.30 -5.02 1.13
CA ALA A 233 -14.73 -3.70 1.36
C ALA A 233 -13.98 -3.14 0.16
N TRP A 234 -13.40 -4.00 -0.67
CA TRP A 234 -12.63 -3.63 -1.85
C TRP A 234 -13.14 -4.36 -3.09
N ILE A 235 -13.33 -3.63 -4.16
CA ILE A 235 -13.78 -4.18 -5.44
C ILE A 235 -12.85 -3.78 -6.57
N LEU A 236 -12.75 -4.67 -7.57
CA LEU A 236 -12.24 -4.42 -8.90
C LEU A 236 -13.43 -4.41 -9.87
N ALA A 237 -13.54 -3.40 -10.71
CA ALA A 237 -14.54 -3.36 -11.78
C ALA A 237 -13.88 -3.63 -13.13
N GLY A 238 -14.60 -4.28 -14.04
CA GLY A 238 -14.21 -4.42 -15.44
C GLY A 238 -14.47 -3.15 -16.23
N GLU A 239 -15.52 -2.42 -15.84
CA GLU A 239 -15.97 -1.20 -16.50
C GLU A 239 -16.60 -0.23 -15.50
N LEU A 240 -16.39 1.06 -15.73
CA LEU A 240 -17.13 2.15 -15.09
C LEU A 240 -18.03 2.80 -16.13
N GLN A 241 -19.33 2.72 -15.94
CA GLN A 241 -20.33 3.26 -16.86
C GLN A 241 -21.08 4.43 -16.23
N GLU A 242 -21.01 5.57 -16.88
CA GLU A 242 -21.79 6.75 -16.50
C GLU A 242 -23.15 6.72 -17.18
N THR A 243 -24.22 6.79 -16.36
CA THR A 243 -25.60 6.96 -16.80
C THR A 243 -26.22 8.10 -16.00
N SER A 244 -27.24 7.87 -15.18
CA SER A 244 -27.70 8.82 -14.16
C SER A 244 -26.70 8.97 -13.00
N ARG A 245 -25.87 7.94 -12.78
CA ARG A 245 -24.79 7.87 -11.81
C ARG A 245 -23.64 7.07 -12.43
N MET A 246 -22.47 7.10 -11.79
CA MET A 246 -21.35 6.24 -12.16
C MET A 246 -21.58 4.83 -11.58
N TYR A 247 -21.60 3.81 -12.43
CA TYR A 247 -21.78 2.42 -12.02
C TYR A 247 -20.55 1.57 -12.32
N ALA A 248 -20.17 0.74 -11.35
CA ALA A 248 -19.20 -0.33 -11.53
C ALA A 248 -19.91 -1.59 -12.02
N ARG A 249 -19.45 -2.13 -13.15
CA ARG A 249 -19.96 -3.36 -13.78
C ARG A 249 -18.88 -4.43 -13.83
N THR A 250 -19.29 -5.67 -13.85
CA THR A 250 -18.39 -6.83 -13.84
C THR A 250 -17.41 -6.74 -12.68
N ILE A 251 -17.93 -6.81 -11.47
CA ILE A 251 -17.14 -6.58 -10.26
C ILE A 251 -16.61 -7.89 -9.67
N ALA A 252 -15.48 -7.77 -8.97
CA ALA A 252 -14.91 -8.83 -8.15
C ALA A 252 -14.47 -8.27 -6.79
N LYS A 253 -14.58 -9.08 -5.75
CA LYS A 253 -13.97 -8.81 -4.45
C LYS A 253 -12.46 -8.98 -4.55
N ILE A 254 -11.70 -8.01 -4.06
CA ILE A 254 -10.24 -8.04 -4.01
C ILE A 254 -9.71 -7.71 -2.62
N GLU A 255 -8.43 -7.98 -2.42
CA GLU A 255 -7.72 -7.63 -1.19
C GLU A 255 -6.75 -6.45 -1.45
N PRO A 256 -6.64 -5.46 -0.53
CA PRO A 256 -5.76 -4.30 -0.73
C PRO A 256 -4.29 -4.67 -0.90
N GLN A 257 -3.83 -5.79 -0.32
CA GLN A 257 -2.48 -6.30 -0.48
C GLN A 257 -2.16 -6.67 -1.94
N TRP A 258 -3.16 -7.10 -2.72
CA TRP A 258 -2.97 -7.39 -4.14
C TRP A 258 -2.76 -6.10 -4.94
N VAL A 259 -3.48 -5.04 -4.57
CA VAL A 259 -3.29 -3.72 -5.17
C VAL A 259 -1.89 -3.21 -4.90
N GLU A 260 -1.41 -3.32 -3.66
CA GLU A 260 -0.04 -2.95 -3.29
C GLU A 260 1.00 -3.71 -4.11
N LYS A 261 0.84 -5.04 -4.25
CA LYS A 261 1.75 -5.91 -4.99
C LYS A 261 1.84 -5.54 -6.47
N VAL A 262 0.70 -5.23 -7.09
CA VAL A 262 0.61 -4.94 -8.53
C VAL A 262 0.99 -3.49 -8.84
N ALA A 263 0.61 -2.55 -7.97
CA ALA A 263 0.75 -1.12 -8.19
C ALA A 263 2.01 -0.51 -7.55
N THR A 264 3.01 -1.30 -7.19
CA THR A 264 4.23 -0.84 -6.47
C THR A 264 4.88 0.37 -7.16
N HIS A 265 4.90 0.40 -8.50
CA HIS A 265 5.46 1.47 -9.31
C HIS A 265 4.63 2.77 -9.31
N ARG A 266 3.39 2.73 -8.84
CA ARG A 266 2.44 3.86 -8.82
C ARG A 266 2.00 4.27 -7.42
N LEU A 267 2.38 3.50 -6.40
CA LEU A 267 2.08 3.84 -5.01
C LEU A 267 2.90 5.05 -4.57
N ILE A 268 2.19 6.08 -4.13
CA ILE A 268 2.78 7.22 -3.44
C ILE A 268 2.85 6.85 -1.96
N LYS A 269 4.08 6.73 -1.45
CA LYS A 269 4.34 6.46 -0.04
C LYS A 269 4.64 7.77 0.67
N SER A 270 4.02 7.97 1.81
CA SER A 270 4.29 9.10 2.70
C SER A 270 4.51 8.58 4.11
N LEU A 271 5.48 9.21 4.80
CA LEU A 271 5.79 8.92 6.19
C LEU A 271 5.26 10.05 7.07
N SER A 272 4.77 9.72 8.24
CA SER A 272 4.32 10.69 9.25
C SER A 272 4.71 10.26 10.65
N ASP A 273 4.77 11.25 11.56
CA ASP A 273 4.91 11.07 12.98
C ASP A 273 6.08 10.13 13.37
N PRO A 274 7.33 10.46 12.99
CA PRO A 274 8.46 9.65 13.38
C PRO A 274 8.64 9.68 14.90
N PHE A 275 8.90 8.51 15.50
CA PHE A 275 8.99 8.34 16.96
C PHE A 275 9.99 7.24 17.34
N TRP A 276 10.51 7.34 18.56
CA TRP A 276 11.35 6.29 19.13
C TRP A 276 10.51 5.07 19.54
N ASP A 277 10.84 3.89 19.02
CA ASP A 277 10.27 2.62 19.49
C ASP A 277 11.27 1.90 20.41
N ASN A 278 10.99 1.92 21.69
CA ASN A 278 11.86 1.32 22.72
C ASN A 278 11.96 -0.21 22.62
N ARG A 279 10.96 -0.89 22.04
CA ARG A 279 10.98 -2.35 21.86
C ARG A 279 11.97 -2.75 20.77
N GLN A 280 11.88 -2.10 19.63
CA GLN A 280 12.80 -2.34 18.51
C GLN A 280 14.15 -1.64 18.74
N GLY A 281 14.17 -0.54 19.47
CA GLY A 281 15.38 0.24 19.74
C GLY A 281 15.82 1.06 18.53
N GLU A 282 14.87 1.53 17.77
CA GLU A 282 15.08 2.32 16.55
C GLU A 282 13.94 3.35 16.36
N VAL A 283 14.18 4.34 15.52
CA VAL A 283 13.16 5.33 15.15
C VAL A 283 12.29 4.76 14.04
N LEU A 284 10.98 4.70 14.30
CA LEU A 284 9.96 4.28 13.37
C LEU A 284 9.11 5.46 12.93
N ALA A 285 8.48 5.34 11.76
CA ALA A 285 7.44 6.23 11.30
C ALA A 285 6.23 5.44 10.81
N PHE A 286 5.09 6.11 10.68
CA PHE A 286 3.89 5.51 10.09
C PHE A 286 3.89 5.74 8.58
N GLU A 287 3.98 4.64 7.83
CA GLU A 287 3.86 4.67 6.36
C GLU A 287 2.39 4.57 5.94
N ARG A 288 2.01 5.44 5.00
CA ARG A 288 0.75 5.42 4.27
C ARG A 288 1.06 5.26 2.79
N GLY A 289 0.38 4.29 2.14
CA GLY A 289 0.44 4.10 0.69
C GLY A 289 -0.86 4.53 0.03
N THR A 290 -0.77 5.39 -0.98
CA THR A 290 -1.92 5.85 -1.77
C THR A 290 -1.75 5.55 -3.25
N LEU A 291 -2.84 5.13 -3.91
CA LEU A 291 -2.90 4.93 -5.35
C LEU A 291 -3.98 5.83 -5.93
N TYR A 292 -3.61 6.79 -6.79
CA TYR A 292 -4.52 7.77 -7.40
C TYR A 292 -5.43 8.47 -6.36
N GLY A 293 -4.86 8.81 -5.19
CA GLY A 293 -5.58 9.44 -4.09
C GLY A 293 -6.36 8.48 -3.19
N LEU A 294 -6.48 7.21 -3.56
CA LEU A 294 -7.15 6.19 -2.74
C LEU A 294 -6.16 5.58 -1.74
N PRO A 295 -6.40 5.67 -0.42
CA PRO A 295 -5.52 5.05 0.57
C PRO A 295 -5.66 3.52 0.54
N ILE A 296 -4.57 2.84 0.18
CA ILE A 296 -4.49 1.38 0.11
C ILE A 296 -4.20 0.80 1.50
N TYR A 297 -3.26 1.41 2.20
CA TYR A 297 -2.93 1.10 3.59
C TYR A 297 -2.48 2.36 4.34
N HIS A 298 -2.56 2.32 5.66
CA HIS A 298 -2.09 3.38 6.55
C HIS A 298 -1.58 2.79 7.86
N GLY A 299 -0.75 3.53 8.57
CA GLY A 299 -0.28 3.18 9.91
C GLY A 299 0.68 2.00 9.95
N ARG A 300 1.32 1.64 8.83
CA ARG A 300 2.38 0.63 8.81
C ARG A 300 3.63 1.21 9.44
N ARG A 301 4.17 0.56 10.48
CA ARG A 301 5.44 0.99 11.08
C ARG A 301 6.60 0.57 10.20
N VAL A 302 7.44 1.53 9.85
CA VAL A 302 8.64 1.34 9.04
C VAL A 302 9.83 2.03 9.68
N ARG A 303 11.05 1.57 9.39
CA ARG A 303 12.28 2.21 9.84
C ARG A 303 12.43 3.58 9.20
N TYR A 304 12.62 4.60 10.02
CA TYR A 304 12.74 5.98 9.54
C TYR A 304 14.15 6.36 9.11
N GLU A 305 15.17 5.71 9.67
CA GLU A 305 16.58 5.94 9.39
C GLU A 305 16.93 5.89 7.88
N SER A 306 16.30 4.99 7.14
CA SER A 306 16.54 4.86 5.69
C SER A 306 15.95 6.02 4.86
N HIS A 307 15.06 6.80 5.46
CA HIS A 307 14.41 7.94 4.81
C HIS A 307 15.11 9.26 5.16
N ASP A 308 15.27 9.53 6.43
CA ASP A 308 16.00 10.69 6.95
C ASP A 308 16.90 10.27 8.12
N PRO A 309 18.20 9.95 7.86
CA PRO A 309 19.14 9.57 8.90
C PRO A 309 19.41 10.68 9.90
N GLN A 310 19.33 11.94 9.48
CA GLN A 310 19.62 13.08 10.35
C GLN A 310 18.51 13.30 11.37
N GLU A 311 17.26 13.33 10.93
CA GLU A 311 16.09 13.44 11.79
C GLU A 311 15.94 12.21 12.69
N ALA A 312 16.19 11.00 12.15
CA ALA A 312 16.19 9.76 12.94
C ALA A 312 17.21 9.83 14.08
N ARG A 313 18.42 10.35 13.83
CA ARG A 313 19.45 10.53 14.85
C ARG A 313 19.02 11.57 15.89
N GLU A 314 18.45 12.69 15.46
CA GLU A 314 17.96 13.71 16.39
C GLU A 314 16.88 13.15 17.32
N LEU A 315 15.90 12.43 16.77
CA LEU A 315 14.84 11.78 17.55
C LEU A 315 15.39 10.70 18.49
N PHE A 316 16.36 9.91 18.04
CA PHE A 316 17.04 8.94 18.89
C PHE A 316 17.70 9.63 20.10
N ILE A 317 18.46 10.70 19.88
CA ILE A 317 19.13 11.41 20.99
C ILE A 317 18.08 12.04 21.90
N ARG A 318 17.10 12.76 21.37
CA ARG A 318 16.08 13.45 22.18
C ARG A 318 15.22 12.48 22.98
N GLN A 319 14.66 11.46 22.32
CA GLN A 319 13.68 10.58 22.97
C GLN A 319 14.37 9.45 23.77
N ALA A 320 15.39 8.79 23.19
CA ALA A 320 16.00 7.66 23.87
C ALA A 320 16.98 8.09 24.97
N LEU A 321 17.77 9.17 24.77
CA LEU A 321 18.82 9.55 25.68
C LEU A 321 18.43 10.69 26.61
N VAL A 322 17.90 11.80 26.05
CA VAL A 322 17.53 12.99 26.85
C VAL A 322 16.27 12.72 27.67
N GLN A 323 15.21 12.18 27.03
CA GLN A 323 13.97 11.83 27.72
C GLN A 323 14.02 10.45 28.41
N GLU A 324 15.17 9.79 28.38
CA GLU A 324 15.43 8.50 29.04
C GLU A 324 14.52 7.36 28.62
N GLU A 325 13.92 7.41 27.41
CA GLU A 325 13.00 6.40 26.91
C GLU A 325 13.69 5.21 26.19
N MET A 326 15.03 5.08 26.31
CA MET A 326 15.80 4.04 25.60
C MET A 326 15.25 2.62 25.82
N PHE A 327 14.72 2.32 27.00
CA PHE A 327 14.20 1.01 27.38
C PHE A 327 12.70 1.03 27.72
N GLY A 328 12.04 2.16 27.58
CA GLY A 328 10.61 2.35 27.79
C GLY A 328 10.28 3.47 28.75
N ARG A 329 9.06 4.02 28.63
CA ARG A 329 8.53 5.02 29.55
C ARG A 329 8.32 4.42 30.93
N MET A 330 8.85 5.06 31.91
CA MET A 330 8.82 4.58 33.29
C MET A 330 7.76 5.32 34.12
N ASP A 331 6.52 5.34 33.63
CA ASP A 331 5.44 6.15 34.20
C ASP A 331 4.85 5.63 35.53
N THR A 332 5.12 4.38 35.89
CA THR A 332 4.66 3.82 37.16
C THR A 332 5.78 3.16 37.97
N PRO A 333 5.82 3.33 39.31
CA PRO A 333 6.91 2.79 40.14
C PRO A 333 7.06 1.26 40.09
N ALA A 334 6.00 0.52 39.81
CA ALA A 334 6.03 -0.94 39.69
C ALA A 334 6.58 -1.38 38.30
N LEU A 335 6.12 -0.77 37.22
CA LEU A 335 6.60 -1.01 35.88
C LEU A 335 8.05 -0.54 35.68
N GLN A 336 8.43 0.55 36.37
CA GLN A 336 9.78 1.07 36.44
C GLN A 336 10.77 0.02 36.95
N ARG A 337 10.47 -0.62 38.09
CA ARG A 337 11.38 -1.60 38.73
C ARG A 337 11.57 -2.86 37.86
N GLU A 338 10.52 -3.34 37.23
CA GLU A 338 10.55 -4.55 36.41
C GLU A 338 11.30 -4.26 35.10
N THR A 339 10.99 -3.16 34.43
CA THR A 339 11.63 -2.75 33.18
C THR A 339 13.10 -2.40 33.37
N GLU A 340 13.47 -1.70 34.47
CA GLU A 340 14.86 -1.43 34.85
C GLU A 340 15.62 -2.72 35.15
N ALA A 341 15.06 -3.63 35.92
CA ALA A 341 15.71 -4.88 36.28
C ALA A 341 16.00 -5.75 35.06
N ASP A 342 15.03 -5.86 34.16
CA ASP A 342 15.17 -6.64 32.91
C ASP A 342 16.12 -5.97 31.92
N ALA A 343 16.04 -4.65 31.75
CA ALA A 343 16.93 -3.90 30.90
C ALA A 343 18.37 -3.91 31.45
N LYS A 344 18.55 -3.74 32.76
CA LYS A 344 19.87 -3.88 33.43
C LYS A 344 20.43 -5.28 33.21
N ARG A 345 19.64 -6.32 33.40
CA ARG A 345 20.08 -7.71 33.21
C ARG A 345 20.54 -7.97 31.77
N LYS A 346 19.82 -7.41 30.78
CA LYS A 346 20.07 -7.64 29.35
C LYS A 346 21.21 -6.74 28.81
N TYR A 347 21.32 -5.52 29.31
CA TYR A 347 22.15 -4.47 28.70
C TYR A 347 23.14 -3.79 29.67
N SER A 348 23.29 -4.30 30.91
CA SER A 348 24.10 -3.65 31.96
C SER A 348 25.54 -3.34 31.58
N ASN A 349 26.12 -4.21 30.75
CA ASN A 349 27.52 -4.07 30.33
C ASN A 349 27.71 -3.23 29.06
N ALA A 350 26.60 -2.84 28.38
CA ALA A 350 26.66 -2.16 27.11
C ALA A 350 26.34 -0.66 27.20
N PHE A 351 25.65 -0.21 28.26
CA PHE A 351 25.18 1.18 28.39
C PHE A 351 25.38 1.68 29.84
N GLY A 352 26.61 1.58 30.35
CA GLY A 352 26.96 2.00 31.69
C GLY A 352 26.68 3.49 31.96
N PHE A 353 26.95 4.35 30.95
CA PHE A 353 26.65 5.77 31.00
C PHE A 353 25.16 6.05 31.19
N PHE A 354 24.26 5.33 30.50
CA PHE A 354 22.83 5.55 30.58
C PHE A 354 22.28 5.35 31.98
N TRP A 355 22.72 4.27 32.66
CA TRP A 355 22.30 3.98 34.03
C TRP A 355 22.93 4.93 35.06
N HIS A 356 24.15 5.42 34.77
CA HIS A 356 24.79 6.45 35.57
C HIS A 356 24.00 7.76 35.49
N ASN A 357 23.70 8.21 34.27
CA ASN A 357 22.99 9.45 34.02
C ASN A 357 21.55 9.42 34.58
N HIS A 358 20.84 8.33 34.35
CA HIS A 358 19.49 8.14 34.92
C HIS A 358 19.46 8.29 36.43
N ARG A 359 20.42 7.70 37.13
CA ARG A 359 20.54 7.83 38.59
C ARG A 359 20.80 9.27 38.99
N LEU A 360 21.68 9.94 38.27
CA LEU A 360 22.06 11.34 38.57
C LEU A 360 20.87 12.29 38.32
N VAL A 361 20.12 12.12 37.24
CA VAL A 361 18.90 12.89 36.98
C VAL A 361 17.89 12.70 38.11
N LYS A 362 17.64 11.45 38.55
CA LYS A 362 16.74 11.15 39.66
C LYS A 362 17.18 11.76 40.98
N GLU A 363 18.48 11.85 41.24
CA GLU A 363 19.03 12.54 42.44
C GLU A 363 18.71 14.05 42.38
N ILE A 364 18.86 14.69 41.22
CA ILE A 364 18.60 16.11 41.04
C ILE A 364 17.13 16.43 41.10
N GLU A 365 16.27 15.64 40.43
CA GLU A 365 14.79 15.75 40.54
C GLU A 365 14.32 15.66 42.01
N ALA A 366 14.92 14.76 42.78
CA ALA A 366 14.64 14.65 44.23
C ALA A 366 15.13 15.88 45.03
N LEU A 367 16.16 16.56 44.57
CA LEU A 367 16.61 17.83 45.15
C LEU A 367 15.70 18.99 44.80
N GLU A 368 15.23 19.11 43.53
CA GLU A 368 14.24 20.09 43.09
C GLU A 368 12.95 19.98 43.92
N HIS A 369 12.46 18.77 44.07
CA HIS A 369 11.23 18.52 44.85
C HIS A 369 11.40 18.94 46.32
N ARG A 370 12.58 18.70 46.90
CA ARG A 370 12.87 19.09 48.30
C ARG A 370 13.10 20.58 48.46
N SER A 371 13.78 21.22 47.49
CA SER A 371 14.08 22.66 47.55
C SER A 371 12.91 23.55 47.08
N ARG A 372 11.84 22.97 46.54
CA ARG A 372 10.70 23.66 45.90
C ARG A 372 11.14 24.63 44.80
N ARG A 373 12.23 24.34 44.10
CA ARG A 373 12.74 25.08 42.95
C ARG A 373 12.63 24.22 41.71
N PRO A 374 11.72 24.54 40.74
CA PRO A 374 11.51 23.72 39.54
C PRO A 374 12.52 24.03 38.42
N ASP A 375 13.53 24.86 38.66
CA ASP A 375 14.45 25.38 37.64
C ASP A 375 15.90 24.96 37.82
N VAL A 376 16.15 23.88 38.55
CA VAL A 376 17.51 23.39 38.85
C VAL A 376 18.09 22.61 37.68
N LEU A 377 17.26 21.79 37.00
CA LEU A 377 17.69 21.02 35.83
C LEU A 377 17.94 21.92 34.62
N VAL A 378 18.96 21.56 33.84
CA VAL A 378 19.21 22.18 32.53
C VAL A 378 18.13 21.79 31.52
N ASP A 379 18.01 22.63 30.48
CA ASP A 379 17.11 22.43 29.38
C ASP A 379 17.48 21.19 28.54
N ASP A 380 16.47 20.49 27.99
CA ASP A 380 16.64 19.34 27.11
C ASP A 380 17.57 19.65 25.94
N ASP A 381 17.58 20.90 25.44
CA ASP A 381 18.45 21.30 24.33
C ASP A 381 19.94 21.30 24.70
N LEU A 382 20.28 21.59 25.94
CA LEU A 382 21.66 21.48 26.41
C LEU A 382 22.11 20.02 26.56
N LEU A 383 21.22 19.15 27.03
CA LEU A 383 21.47 17.71 27.08
C LEU A 383 21.55 17.11 25.67
N PHE A 384 20.73 17.56 24.76
CA PHE A 384 20.82 17.18 23.34
C PHE A 384 22.20 17.57 22.78
N ALA A 385 22.64 18.81 22.95
CA ALA A 385 23.94 19.27 22.46
C ALA A 385 25.10 18.49 23.07
N PHE A 386 24.99 18.11 24.35
CA PHE A 386 25.98 17.26 25.02
C PHE A 386 26.15 15.91 24.32
N TYR A 387 25.05 15.22 24.03
CA TYR A 387 25.07 13.93 23.32
C TYR A 387 25.43 14.09 21.85
N ASP A 388 24.86 15.10 21.18
CA ASP A 388 25.07 15.34 19.74
C ASP A 388 26.55 15.57 19.38
N SER A 389 27.29 16.28 20.26
CA SER A 389 28.70 16.54 20.05
C SER A 389 29.62 15.33 20.28
N ARG A 390 29.15 14.28 20.96
CA ARG A 390 29.97 13.12 21.41
C ARG A 390 29.62 11.84 20.64
N ILE A 391 28.36 11.70 20.24
CA ILE A 391 27.88 10.52 19.48
C ILE A 391 28.12 10.73 17.98
N PRO A 392 28.76 9.80 17.28
CA PRO A 392 28.97 9.89 15.83
C PRO A 392 27.69 10.06 15.03
N LYS A 393 27.81 10.68 13.85
CA LYS A 393 26.65 11.01 13.00
C LYS A 393 25.93 9.79 12.40
N ASP A 394 26.61 8.67 12.32
CA ASP A 394 26.09 7.38 11.82
C ASP A 394 25.39 6.54 12.89
N VAL A 395 25.33 7.03 14.13
CA VAL A 395 24.67 6.36 15.26
C VAL A 395 23.28 6.97 15.46
N CYS A 396 22.24 6.23 15.09
CA CYS A 396 20.83 6.66 15.07
C CYS A 396 19.86 5.65 15.70
N ASN A 397 20.38 4.56 16.29
CA ASN A 397 19.58 3.55 16.97
C ASN A 397 20.37 2.88 18.09
N ARG A 398 19.67 2.10 18.95
CA ARG A 398 20.26 1.42 20.11
C ARG A 398 21.35 0.42 19.71
N GLU A 399 21.17 -0.27 18.60
CA GLU A 399 22.10 -1.29 18.14
C GLU A 399 23.39 -0.64 17.61
N SER A 400 23.29 0.42 16.80
CA SER A 400 24.45 1.16 16.31
C SER A 400 25.24 1.79 17.45
N LEU A 401 24.56 2.35 18.48
CA LEU A 401 25.23 2.87 19.68
C LEU A 401 25.92 1.75 20.44
N ARG A 402 25.29 0.59 20.65
CA ARG A 402 25.89 -0.56 21.32
C ARG A 402 27.18 -1.01 20.63
N ASN A 403 27.10 -1.16 19.30
CA ASN A 403 28.22 -1.60 18.49
C ASN A 403 29.39 -0.58 18.52
N TYR A 404 29.05 0.71 18.56
CA TYR A 404 30.06 1.76 18.66
C TYR A 404 30.73 1.77 20.03
N LEU A 405 29.96 1.68 21.13
CA LEU A 405 30.49 1.60 22.51
C LEU A 405 31.39 0.38 22.72
N HIS A 406 31.04 -0.76 22.08
CA HIS A 406 31.89 -1.96 22.16
C HIS A 406 33.25 -1.75 21.49
N LYS A 407 33.31 -0.99 20.40
CA LYS A 407 34.57 -0.65 19.69
C LYS A 407 35.34 0.46 20.38
N HIS A 408 34.67 1.34 21.11
CA HIS A 408 35.20 2.53 21.74
C HIS A 408 34.75 2.62 23.22
N PRO A 409 35.32 1.80 24.12
CA PRO A 409 34.87 1.76 25.52
C PRO A 409 35.02 3.09 26.28
N ASP A 410 35.98 3.94 25.87
CA ASP A 410 36.18 5.25 26.44
C ASP A 410 35.00 6.21 26.26
N LEU A 411 34.18 5.98 25.22
CA LEU A 411 32.98 6.77 24.99
C LEU A 411 31.93 6.60 26.10
N ASP A 412 31.82 5.42 26.71
CA ASP A 412 30.90 5.23 27.84
C ASP A 412 31.21 6.20 28.99
N VAL A 413 32.50 6.49 29.24
CA VAL A 413 32.92 7.46 30.26
C VAL A 413 32.63 8.89 29.81
N GLN A 414 32.88 9.21 28.51
CA GLN A 414 32.65 10.55 27.95
C GLN A 414 31.14 10.91 27.88
N LEU A 415 30.25 9.92 27.80
CA LEU A 415 28.81 10.12 27.80
C LEU A 415 28.18 10.19 29.19
N ARG A 416 29.00 10.04 30.28
CA ARG A 416 28.51 10.22 31.63
C ARG A 416 28.40 11.69 31.96
N LEU A 417 27.22 12.09 32.41
CA LEU A 417 26.92 13.43 32.87
C LEU A 417 27.53 13.65 34.29
N GLU A 418 27.98 14.86 34.54
CA GLU A 418 28.33 15.35 35.86
C GLU A 418 27.23 16.24 36.42
N LYS A 419 27.23 16.52 37.74
CA LYS A 419 26.23 17.43 38.33
C LYS A 419 26.26 18.81 37.69
N ALA A 420 27.43 19.27 37.29
CA ALA A 420 27.62 20.57 36.63
C ALA A 420 26.95 20.62 35.26
N ASP A 421 26.84 19.49 34.53
CA ASP A 421 26.18 19.42 33.24
C ASP A 421 24.65 19.47 33.37
N LEU A 422 24.12 19.07 34.52
CA LEU A 422 22.67 18.94 34.77
C LEU A 422 22.08 20.13 35.55
N MET A 423 22.91 20.99 36.13
CA MET A 423 22.45 22.13 36.94
C MET A 423 22.73 23.46 36.25
N ARG A 424 21.72 24.33 36.17
CA ARG A 424 21.94 25.69 35.70
C ARG A 424 22.99 26.40 36.57
N HIS A 425 23.84 27.21 35.97
CA HIS A 425 24.94 27.91 36.69
C HIS A 425 24.48 28.68 37.92
N GLU A 426 23.27 29.21 37.93
CA GLU A 426 22.68 29.92 39.07
C GLU A 426 22.29 29.00 40.24
N ALA A 427 22.15 27.69 40.00
CA ALA A 427 21.76 26.70 40.99
C ALA A 427 22.96 25.90 41.57
N ALA A 428 24.15 26.08 41.03
CA ALA A 428 25.37 25.31 41.41
C ALA A 428 25.83 25.57 42.87
N GLY A 429 25.25 26.56 43.57
CA GLY A 429 25.55 26.88 44.99
C GLY A 429 24.64 26.19 46.01
N ILE A 430 23.71 25.30 45.57
CA ILE A 430 22.80 24.62 46.50
C ILE A 430 23.52 23.43 47.13
N THR A 431 24.13 23.64 48.29
CA THR A 431 24.62 22.59 49.21
C THR A 431 23.48 22.09 50.08
N VAL A 432 23.34 20.77 50.19
CA VAL A 432 22.37 20.15 51.12
C VAL A 432 22.92 20.28 52.52
N ASP A 433 22.54 21.33 53.24
CA ASP A 433 22.76 21.37 54.69
C ASP A 433 21.90 20.28 55.32
N ARG A 434 22.53 19.34 56.02
CA ARG A 434 21.85 18.31 56.81
C ARG A 434 21.06 19.01 57.90
N TYR A 435 19.75 19.03 57.79
CA TYR A 435 18.88 19.41 58.91
C TYR A 435 19.16 18.45 60.09
N PRO A 436 19.37 18.96 61.31
CA PRO A 436 19.49 18.11 62.47
C PRO A 436 18.15 17.38 62.67
N LYS A 437 18.23 16.09 62.97
CA LYS A 437 17.08 15.30 63.40
C LYS A 437 16.51 15.96 64.64
N VAL A 438 15.32 16.54 64.56
CA VAL A 438 14.55 16.92 65.73
C VAL A 438 14.09 15.64 66.37
N MET A 439 14.48 15.45 67.65
CA MET A 439 14.03 14.39 68.54
C MET A 439 12.54 14.49 68.79
#